data_e63c643ae139b0ef20eacac78befcf4e
#
_entry.id   e63c643ae139b0ef20eacac78befcf4e
#
_cell.length_a   1.000
_cell.length_b   1.000
_cell.length_c   1.000
_cell.angle_alpha   90.00
_cell.angle_beta   90.00
_cell.angle_gamma   90.00
#
_symmetry.space_group_name_H-M   'P 1'
#
loop_
_entity.id
_entity.type
_entity.pdbx_description
1 polymer ?
#
loop_
_entity_poly.entity_id
_entity_poly.type
_entity_poly.pdbx_seq_one_letter_code
_entity_poly.pdbx_strand_id
1 'polypeptide(L)'
;MSKSIEERLRESFKYGGNSEFLETLYEEYLTDPDNIKPEWKNYFDSIQNGKNDVSHKSITKQFRNYKVSKIPQVNSKSSKSSDVQNLINAYRRRGHEVAKIDPLNLRKAKEVPDLNLNFHDLNEADLEESFSISNFLGSKTMKLSEIISSISKSYTSSLGYEFMHIMSSKTRAWFIDKIEGKDTPCLLYTSPSPRD
;
A
#
# COMPACT_ATOMS: atom_id res chain seq x y z
N MET A 1 -37.47 -10.27 -9.34
CA MET A 1 -37.86 -11.48 -10.10
C MET A 1 -37.01 -12.64 -9.60
N SER A 2 -37.64 -13.70 -9.09
CA SER A 2 -36.91 -14.88 -8.60
C SER A 2 -36.38 -15.65 -9.80
N LYS A 3 -35.07 -15.87 -9.86
CA LYS A 3 -34.43 -16.70 -10.88
C LYS A 3 -34.98 -18.12 -10.78
N SER A 4 -35.26 -18.74 -11.91
CA SER A 4 -35.71 -20.12 -12.02
C SER A 4 -34.70 -21.07 -11.34
N ILE A 5 -35.19 -22.22 -10.82
CA ILE A 5 -34.33 -23.26 -10.21
C ILE A 5 -33.28 -23.73 -11.21
N GLU A 6 -33.63 -23.81 -12.50
CA GLU A 6 -32.68 -24.17 -13.59
C GLU A 6 -31.59 -23.13 -13.79
N GLU A 7 -31.90 -21.84 -13.68
CA GLU A 7 -30.88 -20.76 -13.74
C GLU A 7 -29.94 -20.81 -12.53
N ARG A 8 -30.45 -21.15 -11.34
CA ARG A 8 -29.62 -21.33 -10.13
C ARG A 8 -28.72 -22.55 -10.22
N LEU A 9 -29.18 -23.64 -10.79
CA LEU A 9 -28.38 -24.84 -11.04
C LEU A 9 -27.29 -24.56 -12.09
N ARG A 10 -27.57 -23.82 -13.16
CA ARG A 10 -26.56 -23.38 -14.13
C ARG A 10 -25.51 -22.44 -13.53
N GLU A 11 -25.89 -21.59 -12.58
CA GLU A 11 -24.95 -20.72 -11.87
C GLU A 11 -24.16 -21.47 -10.80
N SER A 12 -24.72 -22.49 -10.14
CA SER A 12 -24.00 -23.25 -9.12
C SER A 12 -22.83 -24.07 -9.69
N PHE A 13 -22.92 -24.47 -10.96
CA PHE A 13 -21.81 -25.13 -11.68
C PHE A 13 -20.59 -24.20 -11.86
N LYS A 14 -20.82 -22.87 -11.94
CA LYS A 14 -19.74 -21.86 -12.08
C LYS A 14 -18.99 -21.62 -10.78
N TYR A 15 -19.56 -21.92 -9.62
CA TYR A 15 -19.00 -21.59 -8.30
C TYR A 15 -18.48 -22.80 -7.52
N GLY A 16 -18.59 -24.01 -8.07
CA GLY A 16 -18.03 -25.23 -7.47
C GLY A 16 -16.54 -25.40 -7.80
N GLY A 17 -15.84 -26.24 -7.04
CA GLY A 17 -14.40 -26.52 -7.21
C GLY A 17 -13.96 -27.10 -8.58
N ASN A 18 -14.85 -27.09 -9.58
CA ASN A 18 -14.63 -27.58 -10.95
C ASN A 18 -14.37 -26.46 -11.95
N SER A 19 -14.15 -25.21 -11.52
CA SER A 19 -13.94 -24.06 -12.45
C SER A 19 -12.75 -24.29 -13.39
N GLU A 20 -11.64 -24.80 -12.87
CA GLU A 20 -10.43 -25.08 -13.64
C GLU A 20 -10.65 -26.18 -14.71
N PHE A 21 -11.43 -27.22 -14.36
CA PHE A 21 -11.82 -28.25 -15.32
C PHE A 21 -12.72 -27.68 -16.42
N LEU A 22 -13.70 -26.86 -16.06
CA LEU A 22 -14.59 -26.23 -17.03
C LEU A 22 -13.86 -25.27 -17.95
N GLU A 23 -12.91 -24.48 -17.44
CA GLU A 23 -12.06 -23.61 -18.24
C GLU A 23 -11.21 -24.40 -19.23
N THR A 24 -10.61 -25.51 -18.80
CA THR A 24 -9.82 -26.38 -19.66
C THR A 24 -10.68 -26.96 -20.79
N LEU A 25 -11.87 -27.45 -20.44
CA LEU A 25 -12.81 -28.03 -21.41
C LEU A 25 -13.33 -26.99 -22.39
N TYR A 26 -13.56 -25.75 -21.92
CA TYR A 26 -13.98 -24.63 -22.78
C TYR A 26 -12.86 -24.19 -23.74
N GLU A 27 -11.63 -24.19 -23.29
CA GLU A 27 -10.46 -23.92 -24.14
C GLU A 27 -10.26 -25.02 -25.23
N GLU A 28 -10.56 -26.30 -24.91
CA GLU A 28 -10.59 -27.38 -25.89
C GLU A 28 -11.71 -27.18 -26.89
N TYR A 29 -12.90 -26.80 -26.43
CA TYR A 29 -14.02 -26.45 -27.31
C TYR A 29 -13.71 -25.31 -28.28
N LEU A 30 -13.04 -24.25 -27.82
CA LEU A 30 -12.63 -23.13 -28.68
C LEU A 30 -11.56 -23.53 -29.71
N THR A 31 -10.78 -24.57 -29.45
CA THR A 31 -9.71 -25.05 -30.33
C THR A 31 -10.23 -26.08 -31.31
N ASP A 32 -11.04 -27.04 -30.88
CA ASP A 32 -11.63 -28.11 -31.71
C ASP A 32 -13.00 -28.51 -31.14
N PRO A 33 -14.11 -27.93 -31.65
CA PRO A 33 -15.47 -28.18 -31.16
C PRO A 33 -15.96 -29.62 -31.39
N ASP A 34 -15.33 -30.38 -32.28
CA ASP A 34 -15.78 -31.73 -32.62
C ASP A 34 -15.16 -32.82 -31.77
N ASN A 35 -14.11 -32.48 -31.01
CA ASN A 35 -13.43 -33.43 -30.12
C ASN A 35 -14.05 -33.51 -28.71
N ILE A 36 -15.11 -32.76 -28.45
CA ILE A 36 -15.78 -32.71 -27.14
C ILE A 36 -17.08 -33.50 -27.18
N LYS A 37 -17.44 -34.05 -25.98
CA LYS A 37 -18.72 -34.77 -25.83
C LYS A 37 -19.90 -33.87 -26.20
N PRO A 38 -20.92 -34.43 -26.90
CA PRO A 38 -22.06 -33.65 -27.43
C PRO A 38 -22.81 -32.85 -26.34
N GLU A 39 -22.84 -33.35 -25.11
CA GLU A 39 -23.49 -32.67 -23.97
C GLU A 39 -22.82 -31.34 -23.61
N TRP A 40 -21.49 -31.32 -23.63
CA TRP A 40 -20.70 -30.12 -23.34
C TRP A 40 -20.71 -29.14 -24.53
N LYS A 41 -20.72 -29.66 -25.77
CA LYS A 41 -20.82 -28.82 -26.95
C LYS A 41 -22.14 -28.03 -26.94
N ASN A 42 -23.27 -28.69 -26.70
CA ASN A 42 -24.58 -28.04 -26.60
C ASN A 42 -24.61 -27.00 -25.45
N TYR A 43 -23.96 -27.30 -24.35
CA TYR A 43 -23.87 -26.38 -23.21
C TYR A 43 -23.08 -25.12 -23.59
N PHE A 44 -21.89 -25.25 -24.20
CA PHE A 44 -21.05 -24.13 -24.60
C PHE A 44 -21.68 -23.31 -25.74
N ASP A 45 -22.32 -23.94 -26.71
CA ASP A 45 -23.09 -23.26 -27.74
C ASP A 45 -24.21 -22.40 -27.16
N SER A 46 -24.85 -22.85 -26.09
CA SER A 46 -25.89 -22.09 -25.38
C SER A 46 -25.36 -20.87 -24.63
N ILE A 47 -24.09 -20.89 -24.23
CA ILE A 47 -23.44 -19.78 -23.52
C ILE A 47 -22.92 -18.72 -24.50
N GLN A 48 -22.36 -19.13 -25.63
CA GLN A 48 -21.75 -18.22 -26.58
C GLN A 48 -22.74 -17.24 -27.23
N ASN A 49 -24.03 -17.57 -27.32
CA ASN A 49 -25.09 -16.68 -27.86
C ASN A 49 -24.63 -15.87 -29.11
N GLY A 50 -23.83 -16.48 -29.98
CA GLY A 50 -23.34 -15.83 -31.21
C GLY A 50 -22.19 -14.83 -31.02
N LYS A 51 -21.54 -14.76 -29.84
CA LYS A 51 -20.31 -13.99 -29.63
C LYS A 51 -19.10 -14.90 -29.86
N ASN A 52 -18.21 -14.49 -30.76
CA ASN A 52 -16.92 -15.15 -30.92
C ASN A 52 -16.05 -14.85 -29.71
N ASP A 53 -15.91 -15.84 -28.83
CA ASP A 53 -15.01 -15.75 -27.72
C ASP A 53 -13.58 -16.10 -28.14
N VAL A 54 -12.59 -15.51 -27.47
CA VAL A 54 -11.17 -15.65 -27.84
C VAL A 54 -10.47 -16.56 -26.83
N SER A 55 -9.75 -17.60 -27.36
CA SER A 55 -8.98 -18.52 -26.54
C SER A 55 -7.98 -17.81 -25.64
N HIS A 56 -8.04 -18.05 -24.32
CA HIS A 56 -7.10 -17.52 -23.34
C HIS A 56 -5.68 -18.07 -23.53
N LYS A 57 -5.51 -19.24 -24.15
CA LYS A 57 -4.19 -19.83 -24.44
C LYS A 57 -3.33 -18.91 -25.33
N SER A 58 -3.93 -18.22 -26.30
CA SER A 58 -3.22 -17.28 -27.16
C SER A 58 -2.75 -16.05 -26.39
N ILE A 59 -3.60 -15.52 -25.52
CA ILE A 59 -3.32 -14.37 -24.67
C ILE A 59 -2.26 -14.73 -23.61
N THR A 60 -2.39 -15.88 -22.97
CA THR A 60 -1.42 -16.38 -21.98
C THR A 60 -0.03 -16.57 -22.61
N LYS A 61 0.06 -17.09 -23.85
CA LYS A 61 1.32 -17.18 -24.58
C LYS A 61 1.93 -15.79 -24.88
N GLN A 62 1.12 -14.81 -25.23
CA GLN A 62 1.61 -13.44 -25.43
C GLN A 62 2.15 -12.85 -24.14
N PHE A 63 1.46 -13.01 -23.00
CA PHE A 63 1.95 -12.56 -21.70
C PHE A 63 3.20 -13.31 -21.23
N ARG A 64 3.30 -14.62 -21.47
CA ARG A 64 4.49 -15.42 -21.13
C ARG A 64 5.73 -14.98 -21.94
N ASN A 65 5.54 -14.55 -23.17
CA ASN A 65 6.59 -14.04 -24.05
C ASN A 65 6.82 -12.53 -23.88
N TYR A 66 5.94 -11.84 -23.12
CA TYR A 66 6.10 -10.44 -22.83
C TYR A 66 7.28 -10.28 -21.87
N LYS A 67 8.46 -10.07 -22.45
CA LYS A 67 9.60 -9.60 -21.66
C LYS A 67 9.17 -8.23 -21.12
N VAL A 68 8.93 -8.16 -19.81
CA VAL A 68 8.82 -6.88 -19.12
C VAL A 68 10.07 -6.10 -19.52
N SER A 69 9.92 -5.17 -20.47
CA SER A 69 10.98 -4.20 -20.77
C SER A 69 11.34 -3.64 -19.41
N LYS A 70 12.63 -3.74 -19.05
CA LYS A 70 13.14 -3.22 -17.79
C LYS A 70 12.48 -1.87 -17.58
N ILE A 71 11.68 -1.76 -16.53
CA ILE A 71 11.13 -0.48 -16.10
C ILE A 71 12.30 0.49 -16.20
N PRO A 72 12.21 1.58 -17.00
CA PRO A 72 13.31 2.53 -17.09
C PRO A 72 13.70 2.83 -15.65
N GLN A 73 14.97 2.61 -15.31
CA GLN A 73 15.44 2.95 -13.98
C GLN A 73 15.16 4.44 -13.84
N VAL A 74 14.12 4.74 -13.08
CA VAL A 74 13.79 6.09 -12.69
C VAL A 74 15.08 6.64 -12.09
N ASN A 75 15.54 7.78 -12.60
CA ASN A 75 16.77 8.44 -12.21
C ASN A 75 17.00 8.25 -10.71
N SER A 76 18.17 7.78 -10.30
CA SER A 76 18.49 7.41 -8.92
C SER A 76 18.09 8.48 -7.88
N LYS A 77 18.10 9.75 -8.27
CA LYS A 77 17.62 10.88 -7.43
C LYS A 77 16.12 10.86 -7.16
N SER A 78 15.27 10.40 -8.09
CA SER A 78 13.82 10.33 -7.86
C SER A 78 13.44 9.12 -7.01
N SER A 79 14.22 8.02 -7.05
CA SER A 79 14.01 6.89 -6.16
C SER A 79 14.36 7.26 -4.72
N LYS A 80 15.49 7.88 -4.46
CA LYS A 80 15.91 8.32 -3.12
C LYS A 80 14.92 9.29 -2.47
N SER A 81 14.32 10.21 -3.24
CA SER A 81 13.27 11.08 -2.70
C SER A 81 12.03 10.30 -2.23
N SER A 82 11.69 9.21 -2.92
CA SER A 82 10.62 8.30 -2.49
C SER A 82 11.00 7.56 -1.23
N ASP A 83 12.27 7.15 -1.08
CA ASP A 83 12.76 6.42 0.08
C ASP A 83 12.76 7.31 1.33
N VAL A 84 13.15 8.58 1.18
CA VAL A 84 13.03 9.61 2.23
C VAL A 84 11.57 9.85 2.61
N GLN A 85 10.65 9.89 1.63
CA GLN A 85 9.22 10.01 1.92
C GLN A 85 8.67 8.78 2.66
N ASN A 86 9.15 7.59 2.33
CA ASN A 86 8.79 6.35 3.03
C ASN A 86 9.29 6.37 4.48
N LEU A 87 10.50 6.84 4.72
CA LEU A 87 11.05 7.03 6.07
C LEU A 87 10.18 8.00 6.89
N ILE A 88 9.81 9.16 6.34
CA ILE A 88 8.91 10.11 7.02
C ILE A 88 7.58 9.45 7.36
N ASN A 89 6.99 8.70 6.43
CA ASN A 89 5.73 8.01 6.65
C ASN A 89 5.86 6.88 7.70
N ALA A 90 7.02 6.25 7.82
CA ALA A 90 7.31 5.28 8.88
C ALA A 90 7.30 5.95 10.26
N TYR A 91 7.95 7.10 10.42
CA TYR A 91 7.89 7.88 11.67
C TYR A 91 6.47 8.32 12.02
N ARG A 92 5.67 8.78 11.05
CA ARG A 92 4.27 9.15 11.26
C ARG A 92 3.41 7.98 11.75
N ARG A 93 3.70 6.76 11.31
CA ARG A 93 2.94 5.55 11.66
C ARG A 93 3.42 4.90 12.94
N ARG A 94 4.74 4.81 13.13
CA ARG A 94 5.35 3.97 14.18
C ARG A 94 6.25 4.73 15.17
N GLY A 95 6.46 6.04 14.98
CA GLY A 95 7.29 6.84 15.87
C GLY A 95 6.85 6.78 17.33
N HIS A 96 5.54 6.66 17.59
CA HIS A 96 4.98 6.53 18.93
C HIS A 96 5.46 5.27 19.67
N GLU A 97 5.86 4.21 18.96
CA GLU A 97 6.33 2.96 19.56
C GLU A 97 7.70 3.12 20.25
N VAL A 98 8.53 4.07 19.76
CA VAL A 98 9.85 4.39 20.32
C VAL A 98 9.86 5.72 21.08
N ALA A 99 8.73 6.41 21.18
CA ALA A 99 8.61 7.66 21.90
C ALA A 99 8.90 7.45 23.39
N LYS A 100 9.58 8.43 24.00
CA LYS A 100 9.99 8.42 25.41
C LYS A 100 8.82 8.79 26.35
N ILE A 101 7.74 8.00 26.26
CA ILE A 101 6.50 8.22 27.03
C ILE A 101 6.53 7.58 28.43
N ASP A 102 7.58 6.85 28.76
CA ASP A 102 7.75 6.20 30.06
C ASP A 102 8.89 6.89 30.84
N PRO A 103 8.58 7.86 31.71
CA PRO A 103 9.60 8.60 32.47
C PRO A 103 10.31 7.73 33.51
N LEU A 104 9.71 6.61 33.91
CA LEU A 104 10.29 5.69 34.91
C LEU A 104 11.13 4.58 34.25
N ASN A 105 11.19 4.52 32.91
CA ASN A 105 11.92 3.49 32.16
C ASN A 105 11.58 2.04 32.55
N LEU A 106 10.32 1.78 32.89
CA LEU A 106 9.85 0.45 33.28
C LEU A 106 9.68 -0.47 32.03
N ARG A 107 9.54 0.12 30.88
CA ARG A 107 9.41 -0.59 29.59
C ARG A 107 10.76 -0.72 28.90
N LYS A 108 11.03 -1.90 28.35
CA LYS A 108 12.16 -2.06 27.45
C LYS A 108 11.90 -1.28 26.16
N ALA A 109 12.91 -0.55 25.70
CA ALA A 109 12.87 0.10 24.39
C ALA A 109 12.56 -0.93 23.29
N LYS A 110 11.56 -0.64 22.49
CA LYS A 110 11.19 -1.50 21.36
C LYS A 110 12.02 -1.10 20.15
N GLU A 111 12.68 -2.05 19.53
CA GLU A 111 13.31 -1.82 18.24
C GLU A 111 12.27 -1.85 17.14
N VAL A 112 12.25 -0.82 16.30
CA VAL A 112 11.34 -0.68 15.15
C VAL A 112 12.21 -0.55 13.90
N PRO A 113 12.43 -1.63 13.14
CA PRO A 113 13.30 -1.64 11.98
C PRO A 113 12.94 -0.59 10.93
N ASP A 114 11.64 -0.31 10.77
CA ASP A 114 11.11 0.66 9.81
C ASP A 114 11.59 2.10 10.05
N LEU A 115 12.16 2.41 11.20
CA LEU A 115 12.70 3.73 11.53
C LEU A 115 14.19 3.86 11.20
N ASN A 116 14.83 2.76 10.77
CA ASN A 116 16.23 2.74 10.40
C ASN A 116 16.42 3.15 8.93
N LEU A 117 17.49 3.90 8.64
CA LEU A 117 17.85 4.33 7.30
C LEU A 117 18.01 3.17 6.32
N ASN A 118 18.71 2.12 6.75
CA ASN A 118 19.00 0.94 5.92
C ASN A 118 17.74 0.21 5.46
N PHE A 119 16.63 0.31 6.21
CA PHE A 119 15.35 -0.29 5.82
C PHE A 119 14.74 0.38 4.58
N HIS A 120 15.11 1.62 4.32
CA HIS A 120 14.65 2.44 3.21
C HIS A 120 15.73 2.63 2.13
N ASP A 121 16.74 1.75 2.06
CA ASP A 121 17.86 1.87 1.12
C ASP A 121 18.62 3.21 1.20
N LEU A 122 18.58 3.87 2.38
CA LEU A 122 19.29 5.10 2.69
C LEU A 122 20.53 4.79 3.52
N ASN A 123 21.64 5.48 3.22
CA ASN A 123 22.92 5.28 3.88
C ASN A 123 23.37 6.56 4.61
N GLU A 124 24.38 6.45 5.46
CA GLU A 124 24.96 7.59 6.15
C GLU A 124 25.56 8.63 5.19
N ALA A 125 26.03 8.21 4.01
CA ALA A 125 26.52 9.11 2.98
C ALA A 125 25.40 10.05 2.43
N ASP A 126 24.14 9.63 2.51
CA ASP A 126 22.99 10.41 2.02
C ASP A 126 22.56 11.51 3.00
N LEU A 127 23.08 11.51 4.24
CA LEU A 127 22.70 12.48 5.28
C LEU A 127 22.94 13.94 4.89
N GLU A 128 23.98 14.18 4.10
CA GLU A 128 24.33 15.52 3.61
C GLU A 128 23.62 15.89 2.30
N GLU A 129 22.94 14.93 1.67
CA GLU A 129 22.21 15.16 0.43
C GLU A 129 20.89 15.90 0.70
N SER A 130 20.54 16.85 -0.19
CA SER A 130 19.33 17.66 -0.06
C SER A 130 18.18 17.08 -0.86
N PHE A 131 17.03 16.91 -0.20
CA PHE A 131 15.82 16.36 -0.78
C PHE A 131 14.68 17.38 -0.76
N SER A 132 13.91 17.42 -1.85
CA SER A 132 12.67 18.18 -1.92
C SER A 132 11.49 17.25 -1.64
N ILE A 133 10.77 17.51 -0.55
CA ILE A 133 9.67 16.67 -0.10
C ILE A 133 8.38 17.48 -0.08
N SER A 134 7.39 17.02 -0.82
CA SER A 134 6.16 17.77 -1.08
C SER A 134 5.22 17.91 0.12
N ASN A 135 5.29 17.05 1.12
CA ASN A 135 4.34 17.01 2.24
C ASN A 135 5.03 17.05 3.63
N PHE A 136 6.14 17.78 3.72
CA PHE A 136 6.89 17.94 4.95
C PHE A 136 7.35 19.38 5.10
N LEU A 137 7.09 20.01 6.24
CA LEU A 137 7.49 21.37 6.60
C LEU A 137 7.26 22.44 5.52
N GLY A 138 6.18 22.32 4.74
CA GLY A 138 5.83 23.29 3.69
C GLY A 138 6.62 23.14 2.40
N SER A 139 7.02 21.91 2.04
CA SER A 139 7.68 21.59 0.76
C SER A 139 9.01 22.30 0.54
N LYS A 140 9.86 22.33 1.56
CA LYS A 140 11.21 22.91 1.49
C LYS A 140 12.24 21.85 1.08
N THR A 141 13.28 22.28 0.40
CA THR A 141 14.47 21.46 0.19
C THR A 141 15.32 21.50 1.46
N MET A 142 15.55 20.34 2.06
CA MET A 142 16.28 20.17 3.32
C MET A 142 17.27 19.03 3.20
N LYS A 143 18.35 19.04 4.00
CA LYS A 143 19.26 17.90 4.12
C LYS A 143 18.56 16.74 4.84
N LEU A 144 18.92 15.49 4.49
CA LEU A 144 18.36 14.32 5.14
C LEU A 144 18.58 14.34 6.65
N SER A 145 19.75 14.76 7.12
CA SER A 145 20.05 14.93 8.54
C SER A 145 19.09 15.87 9.28
N GLU A 146 18.73 16.99 8.64
CA GLU A 146 17.77 17.96 9.19
C GLU A 146 16.35 17.38 9.23
N ILE A 147 15.96 16.64 8.17
CA ILE A 147 14.68 15.96 8.09
C ILE A 147 14.55 14.95 9.23
N ILE A 148 15.56 14.08 9.41
CA ILE A 148 15.56 13.07 10.47
C ILE A 148 15.51 13.70 11.86
N SER A 149 16.29 14.75 12.09
CA SER A 149 16.27 15.49 13.36
C SER A 149 14.88 16.05 13.65
N SER A 150 14.25 16.67 12.66
CA SER A 150 12.92 17.26 12.79
C SER A 150 11.83 16.21 13.03
N ILE A 151 11.79 15.11 12.27
CA ILE A 151 10.78 14.06 12.46
C ILE A 151 10.99 13.30 13.76
N SER A 152 12.23 13.05 14.14
CA SER A 152 12.55 12.40 15.41
C SER A 152 12.10 13.27 16.59
N LYS A 153 12.37 14.59 16.56
CA LYS A 153 11.88 15.52 17.58
C LYS A 153 10.34 15.52 17.65
N SER A 154 9.65 15.45 16.53
CA SER A 154 8.19 15.47 16.49
C SER A 154 7.56 14.16 16.96
N TYR A 155 8.09 13.00 16.59
CA TYR A 155 7.40 11.71 16.77
C TYR A 155 8.01 10.77 17.78
N THR A 156 9.26 11.00 18.25
CA THR A 156 9.96 10.12 19.18
C THR A 156 10.36 10.81 20.51
N SER A 157 9.83 12.00 20.75
CA SER A 157 10.05 12.76 21.99
C SER A 157 9.21 12.20 23.15
N SER A 158 8.87 13.03 24.12
CA SER A 158 8.03 12.68 25.27
C SER A 158 6.52 12.54 24.93
N LEU A 159 6.13 12.79 23.69
CA LEU A 159 4.76 12.65 23.20
C LEU A 159 4.70 11.60 22.09
N GLY A 160 3.76 10.68 22.21
CA GLY A 160 3.48 9.68 21.17
C GLY A 160 2.21 10.09 20.42
N TYR A 161 2.30 10.15 19.08
CA TYR A 161 1.16 10.49 18.22
C TYR A 161 0.74 9.28 17.38
N GLU A 162 -0.52 8.91 17.44
CA GLU A 162 -1.12 7.84 16.66
C GLU A 162 -2.38 8.35 15.95
N PHE A 163 -2.25 8.76 14.69
CA PHE A 163 -3.36 9.36 13.92
C PHE A 163 -3.46 8.81 12.48
N MET A 164 -2.50 8.01 12.05
CA MET A 164 -2.46 7.53 10.64
C MET A 164 -3.60 6.56 10.30
N HIS A 165 -4.28 5.99 11.31
CA HIS A 165 -5.48 5.16 11.15
C HIS A 165 -6.73 5.95 10.73
N ILE A 166 -6.71 7.29 10.87
CA ILE A 166 -7.85 8.14 10.50
C ILE A 166 -8.08 8.08 8.99
N MET A 167 -9.28 7.71 8.56
CA MET A 167 -9.61 7.56 7.13
C MET A 167 -9.64 8.88 6.36
N SER A 168 -10.04 9.99 7.01
CA SER A 168 -10.11 11.32 6.40
C SER A 168 -8.71 11.89 6.13
N SER A 169 -8.34 12.01 4.85
CA SER A 169 -7.06 12.63 4.45
C SER A 169 -6.95 14.10 4.88
N LYS A 170 -8.05 14.84 4.90
CA LYS A 170 -8.09 16.23 5.37
C LYS A 170 -7.74 16.31 6.86
N THR A 171 -8.27 15.42 7.66
CA THR A 171 -8.01 15.37 9.11
C THR A 171 -6.56 14.96 9.37
N ARG A 172 -6.02 13.95 8.64
CA ARG A 172 -4.61 13.57 8.75
C ARG A 172 -3.68 14.73 8.40
N ALA A 173 -3.96 15.44 7.31
CA ALA A 173 -3.15 16.60 6.91
C ALA A 173 -3.14 17.70 7.97
N TRP A 174 -4.28 17.91 8.64
CA TRP A 174 -4.36 18.85 9.75
C TRP A 174 -3.47 18.44 10.93
N PHE A 175 -3.47 17.14 11.32
CA PHE A 175 -2.58 16.63 12.37
C PHE A 175 -1.11 16.83 11.99
N ILE A 176 -0.73 16.48 10.76
CA ILE A 176 0.63 16.66 10.25
C ILE A 176 1.06 18.13 10.37
N ASP A 177 0.21 19.07 9.91
CA ASP A 177 0.49 20.51 10.02
C ASP A 177 0.67 20.99 11.46
N LYS A 178 -0.06 20.38 12.42
CA LYS A 178 0.04 20.76 13.83
C LYS A 178 1.22 20.15 14.57
N ILE A 179 1.68 18.97 14.16
CA ILE A 179 2.73 18.23 14.83
C ILE A 179 4.11 18.58 14.26
N GLU A 180 4.23 18.65 12.92
CA GLU A 180 5.52 18.81 12.26
C GLU A 180 6.04 20.25 12.31
N GLY A 181 7.31 20.39 12.63
CA GLY A 181 8.02 21.68 12.59
C GLY A 181 7.63 22.71 13.62
N LYS A 182 6.84 22.33 14.61
CA LYS A 182 6.50 23.20 15.73
C LYS A 182 7.20 22.70 17.00
N ASP A 183 7.81 23.62 17.71
CA ASP A 183 8.16 23.37 19.08
C ASP A 183 6.84 23.22 19.83
N THR A 184 6.47 21.99 20.20
CA THR A 184 5.27 21.76 21.00
C THR A 184 5.48 22.44 22.35
N PRO A 185 4.80 23.56 22.61
CA PRO A 185 4.88 24.19 23.92
C PRO A 185 4.32 23.19 24.93
N CYS A 186 4.95 23.09 26.10
CA CYS A 186 4.41 22.30 27.19
C CYS A 186 3.15 23.01 27.70
N LEU A 187 1.99 22.63 27.15
CA LEU A 187 0.69 23.25 27.47
C LEU A 187 0.28 23.05 28.94
N LEU A 188 1.00 22.21 29.70
CA LEU A 188 0.68 21.93 31.11
C LEU A 188 0.76 23.18 31.99
N TYR A 189 1.56 24.18 31.61
CA TYR A 189 1.78 25.40 32.37
C TYR A 189 1.03 26.63 31.87
N THR A 190 0.31 26.51 30.74
CA THR A 190 -0.37 27.66 30.13
C THR A 190 -1.88 27.64 30.30
N SER A 191 -2.46 26.55 30.81
CA SER A 191 -3.88 26.48 31.12
C SER A 191 -4.09 26.84 32.59
N PRO A 192 -4.81 27.94 32.93
CA PRO A 192 -5.20 28.21 34.31
C PRO A 192 -5.99 27.02 34.87
N SER A 193 -5.67 26.63 36.09
CA SER A 193 -6.40 25.59 36.79
C SER A 193 -7.87 26.04 36.97
N PRO A 194 -8.87 25.17 36.72
CA PRO A 194 -10.27 25.50 37.02
C PRO A 194 -10.57 25.80 38.47
N ARG A 195 -9.54 25.75 39.34
CA ARG A 195 -9.64 26.01 40.80
C ARG A 195 -9.03 27.34 41.22
N ASP A 196 -8.45 28.10 40.30
CA ASP A 196 -8.03 29.46 40.49
C ASP A 196 -9.10 30.39 39.93
#